data_be10966d35ea2bc289a728a616365f28
#
_entry.id   be10966d35ea2bc289a728a616365f28
#
_cell.length_a   1.000
_cell.length_b   1.000
_cell.length_c   1.000
_cell.angle_alpha   90.00
_cell.angle_beta   90.00
_cell.angle_gamma   90.00
#
_symmetry.space_group_name_H-M   'P 1'
#
loop_
_entity.id
_entity.type
_entity.pdbx_description
1 polymer ?
#
loop_
_entity_poly.entity_id
_entity_poly.type
_entity_poly.pdbx_seq_one_letter_code
_entity_poly.pdbx_strand_id
1 'polypeptide(L)'
;GKQSASYKLKKTSQKIDHLEGFNEIIWAMGRSPMTSDIGLETIGLTTDNKGFLQTDKYQQTNIKKIYALGDATGRAALTPVAIAAGRRLSDRLFNGMSDRHLNYDNIPSVVFSHPPIGTVGLSEKEARAKFKDIKIYQSSFTPMADALLEHQMQTALKLICAGDDEKVIGCHIIGEGADEMLQGFAVAIKMGATKSQLDDTVAIHPTSSEELVTLR
;
A
#
# COMPACT_ATOMS: atom_id res chain seq x y z
N GLY A 1 -0.99 -38.69 4.35
CA GLY A 1 0.14 -38.72 5.29
C GLY A 1 0.31 -37.35 5.92
N LYS A 2 0.87 -37.23 7.13
CA LYS A 2 1.12 -35.98 7.80
C LYS A 2 2.30 -35.25 7.13
N GLN A 3 2.18 -33.93 6.94
CA GLN A 3 3.20 -33.08 6.34
C GLN A 3 4.06 -32.39 7.42
N SER A 4 5.27 -32.04 7.06
CA SER A 4 6.21 -31.30 7.92
C SER A 4 6.83 -30.13 7.17
N ALA A 5 7.23 -29.08 7.89
CA ALA A 5 7.91 -27.93 7.34
C ALA A 5 9.09 -27.50 8.23
N SER A 6 10.17 -27.09 7.61
CA SER A 6 11.32 -26.48 8.28
C SER A 6 11.43 -25.01 7.91
N TYR A 7 11.70 -24.15 8.88
CA TYR A 7 11.87 -22.72 8.65
C TYR A 7 13.05 -22.14 9.42
N LYS A 8 13.60 -21.04 8.92
CA LYS A 8 14.68 -20.30 9.54
C LYS A 8 14.32 -18.82 9.66
N LEU A 9 14.41 -18.26 10.84
CA LEU A 9 14.25 -16.82 11.04
C LEU A 9 15.44 -16.07 10.44
N LYS A 10 15.17 -15.18 9.48
CA LYS A 10 16.16 -14.55 8.60
C LYS A 10 17.21 -13.67 9.28
N LYS A 11 17.06 -13.30 10.56
CA LYS A 11 17.93 -12.33 11.23
C LYS A 11 18.52 -12.72 12.59
N THR A 12 18.10 -13.80 13.23
CA THR A 12 18.43 -14.01 14.64
C THR A 12 18.89 -15.39 15.05
N SER A 13 18.77 -16.44 14.25
CA SER A 13 19.24 -17.76 14.65
C SER A 13 19.82 -18.58 13.50
N GLN A 14 20.89 -19.33 13.83
CA GLN A 14 21.37 -20.42 12.97
C GLN A 14 20.48 -21.68 13.09
N LYS A 15 19.49 -21.66 13.98
CA LYS A 15 18.62 -22.79 14.29
C LYS A 15 17.52 -22.89 13.22
N ILE A 16 17.41 -24.09 12.66
CA ILE A 16 16.27 -24.47 11.82
C ILE A 16 15.25 -25.10 12.74
N ASP A 17 14.07 -24.50 12.83
CA ASP A 17 12.96 -25.07 13.56
C ASP A 17 12.18 -26.00 12.64
N HIS A 18 11.77 -27.16 13.16
CA HIS A 18 11.06 -28.18 12.44
C HIS A 18 9.66 -28.35 13.05
N LEU A 19 8.64 -28.26 12.21
CA LEU A 19 7.24 -28.42 12.60
C LEU A 19 6.65 -29.63 11.88
N GLU A 20 5.99 -30.48 12.61
CA GLU A 20 5.42 -31.74 12.13
C GLU A 20 3.95 -31.89 12.52
N GLY A 21 3.30 -32.83 11.87
CA GLY A 21 1.96 -33.28 12.27
C GLY A 21 0.81 -32.52 11.63
N PHE A 22 1.07 -31.69 10.65
CA PHE A 22 0.05 -30.97 9.89
C PHE A 22 -0.57 -31.88 8.80
N ASN A 23 -1.83 -31.65 8.52
CA ASN A 23 -2.50 -32.32 7.41
C ASN A 23 -2.14 -31.66 6.07
N GLU A 24 -2.04 -30.33 6.05
CA GLU A 24 -1.75 -29.52 4.88
C GLU A 24 -0.75 -28.39 5.20
N ILE A 25 -0.01 -27.94 4.18
CA ILE A 25 0.90 -26.78 4.26
C ILE A 25 0.50 -25.79 3.19
N ILE A 26 0.22 -24.55 3.61
CA ILE A 26 -0.06 -23.44 2.69
C ILE A 26 1.20 -22.63 2.49
N TRP A 27 1.71 -22.58 1.26
CA TRP A 27 2.85 -21.77 0.88
C TRP A 27 2.38 -20.37 0.44
N ALA A 28 2.60 -19.37 1.29
CA ALA A 28 2.18 -17.98 1.05
C ALA A 28 3.37 -17.00 1.17
N MET A 29 4.55 -17.38 0.66
CA MET A 29 5.81 -16.67 0.87
C MET A 29 6.12 -15.59 -0.18
N GLY A 30 5.13 -15.13 -0.92
CA GLY A 30 5.29 -14.12 -1.95
C GLY A 30 4.96 -14.63 -3.36
N ARG A 31 5.32 -13.82 -4.36
CA ARG A 31 5.01 -14.08 -5.77
C ARG A 31 6.22 -13.75 -6.63
N SER A 32 6.35 -14.42 -7.74
CA SER A 32 7.26 -14.10 -8.83
C SER A 32 6.46 -13.87 -10.12
N PRO A 33 6.92 -13.02 -11.03
CA PRO A 33 6.25 -12.82 -12.30
C PRO A 33 6.38 -14.08 -13.15
N MET A 34 5.28 -14.44 -13.85
CA MET A 34 5.29 -15.55 -14.81
C MET A 34 5.64 -15.03 -16.21
N THR A 35 6.87 -14.61 -16.38
CA THR A 35 7.41 -14.03 -17.62
C THR A 35 8.39 -14.95 -18.32
N SER A 36 8.67 -16.13 -17.76
CA SER A 36 9.52 -17.15 -18.37
C SER A 36 8.74 -17.98 -19.40
N ASP A 37 9.45 -18.43 -20.42
CA ASP A 37 8.95 -19.40 -21.43
C ASP A 37 7.69 -18.97 -22.20
N ILE A 38 7.47 -17.65 -22.34
CA ILE A 38 6.37 -17.07 -23.12
C ILE A 38 6.86 -16.34 -24.38
N GLY A 39 8.14 -16.54 -24.76
CA GLY A 39 8.72 -16.04 -26.00
C GLY A 39 9.06 -14.54 -26.01
N LEU A 40 9.22 -13.91 -24.86
CA LEU A 40 9.57 -12.47 -24.77
C LEU A 40 10.92 -12.16 -25.45
N GLU A 41 11.85 -13.06 -25.31
CA GLU A 41 13.20 -12.98 -25.91
C GLU A 41 13.16 -12.99 -27.44
N THR A 42 12.17 -13.65 -28.04
CA THR A 42 12.05 -13.73 -29.52
C THR A 42 11.76 -12.38 -30.15
N ILE A 43 11.17 -11.46 -29.40
CA ILE A 43 10.86 -10.09 -29.85
C ILE A 43 11.82 -9.06 -29.24
N GLY A 44 12.86 -9.50 -28.50
CA GLY A 44 13.84 -8.62 -27.85
C GLY A 44 13.28 -7.88 -26.63
N LEU A 45 12.22 -8.40 -26.01
CA LEU A 45 11.67 -7.83 -24.78
C LEU A 45 12.41 -8.42 -23.58
N THR A 46 12.93 -7.55 -22.71
CA THR A 46 13.76 -7.95 -21.58
C THR A 46 13.07 -7.75 -20.24
N THR A 47 13.40 -8.57 -19.28
CA THR A 47 13.01 -8.44 -17.87
C THR A 47 14.19 -8.01 -17.02
N ASP A 48 13.92 -7.52 -15.81
CA ASP A 48 14.97 -7.32 -14.82
C ASP A 48 15.45 -8.66 -14.22
N ASN A 49 16.40 -8.57 -13.28
CA ASN A 49 16.97 -9.75 -12.61
C ASN A 49 15.97 -10.53 -11.71
N LYS A 50 14.76 -10.00 -11.51
CA LYS A 50 13.65 -10.64 -10.78
C LYS A 50 12.55 -11.13 -11.71
N GLY A 51 12.72 -10.94 -13.03
CA GLY A 51 11.75 -11.33 -14.05
C GLY A 51 10.67 -10.29 -14.34
N PHE A 52 10.72 -9.07 -13.78
CA PHE A 52 9.71 -8.04 -14.05
C PHE A 52 10.01 -7.28 -15.35
N LEU A 53 8.94 -6.96 -16.07
CA LEU A 53 8.97 -6.14 -17.28
C LEU A 53 9.18 -4.67 -16.94
N GLN A 54 10.20 -4.05 -17.49
CA GLN A 54 10.47 -2.63 -17.28
C GLN A 54 9.65 -1.78 -18.24
N THR A 55 9.05 -0.71 -17.73
CA THR A 55 8.25 0.23 -18.51
C THR A 55 8.52 1.67 -18.10
N ASP A 56 8.29 2.59 -19.03
CA ASP A 56 8.24 4.01 -18.74
C ASP A 56 6.96 4.40 -17.95
N LYS A 57 6.76 5.72 -17.70
CA LYS A 57 5.56 6.21 -17.02
C LYS A 57 4.26 5.95 -17.79
N TYR A 58 4.36 5.71 -19.08
CA TYR A 58 3.24 5.43 -19.99
C TYR A 58 2.98 3.94 -20.21
N GLN A 59 3.58 3.08 -19.40
CA GLN A 59 3.48 1.62 -19.49
C GLN A 59 4.13 1.02 -20.75
N GLN A 60 4.90 1.80 -21.54
CA GLN A 60 5.57 1.30 -22.72
C GLN A 60 6.86 0.58 -22.32
N THR A 61 7.08 -0.60 -22.92
CA THR A 61 8.30 -1.38 -22.73
C THR A 61 9.43 -0.83 -23.61
N ASN A 62 10.58 -1.51 -23.62
CA ASN A 62 11.68 -1.22 -24.54
C ASN A 62 11.29 -1.44 -26.02
N ILE A 63 10.20 -2.13 -26.30
CA ILE A 63 9.71 -2.39 -27.66
C ILE A 63 8.54 -1.44 -27.95
N LYS A 64 8.66 -0.66 -29.03
CA LYS A 64 7.62 0.29 -29.46
C LYS A 64 6.28 -0.42 -29.68
N LYS A 65 5.18 0.16 -29.14
CA LYS A 65 3.81 -0.37 -29.21
C LYS A 65 3.57 -1.64 -28.39
N ILE A 66 4.53 -2.07 -27.59
CA ILE A 66 4.32 -3.13 -26.61
C ILE A 66 4.28 -2.50 -25.22
N TYR A 67 3.25 -2.81 -24.46
CA TYR A 67 2.99 -2.24 -23.14
C TYR A 67 2.88 -3.35 -22.11
N ALA A 68 3.31 -3.05 -20.86
CA ALA A 68 3.11 -3.93 -19.73
C ALA A 68 2.56 -3.14 -18.53
N LEU A 69 1.67 -3.75 -17.79
CA LEU A 69 1.05 -3.15 -16.60
C LEU A 69 0.74 -4.20 -15.53
N GLY A 70 0.38 -3.74 -14.35
CA GLY A 70 0.03 -4.61 -13.23
C GLY A 70 1.24 -5.35 -12.66
N ASP A 71 0.99 -6.52 -12.12
CA ASP A 71 1.95 -7.32 -11.36
C ASP A 71 3.20 -7.67 -12.17
N ALA A 72 3.07 -7.84 -13.47
CA ALA A 72 4.19 -8.14 -14.36
C ALA A 72 5.28 -7.05 -14.37
N THR A 73 4.97 -5.82 -13.94
CA THR A 73 5.93 -4.71 -13.87
C THR A 73 6.63 -4.56 -12.51
N GLY A 74 6.18 -5.29 -11.49
CA GLY A 74 6.75 -5.25 -10.13
C GLY A 74 6.52 -3.95 -9.36
N ARG A 75 5.73 -2.99 -9.88
CA ARG A 75 5.54 -1.67 -9.23
C ARG A 75 4.63 -1.75 -8.01
N ALA A 76 3.39 -2.21 -8.19
CA ALA A 76 2.42 -2.38 -7.11
C ALA A 76 1.48 -3.54 -7.47
N ALA A 77 1.58 -4.63 -6.72
CA ALA A 77 0.84 -5.86 -6.99
C ALA A 77 -0.58 -5.80 -6.38
N LEU A 78 -1.39 -4.86 -6.87
CA LEU A 78 -2.76 -4.62 -6.45
C LEU A 78 -3.68 -4.54 -7.67
N THR A 79 -4.76 -5.31 -7.68
CA THR A 79 -5.73 -5.35 -8.79
C THR A 79 -6.26 -3.96 -9.18
N PRO A 80 -6.66 -3.07 -8.24
CA PRO A 80 -7.11 -1.73 -8.58
C PRO A 80 -6.04 -0.87 -9.27
N VAL A 81 -4.76 -1.10 -8.96
CA VAL A 81 -3.63 -0.40 -9.58
C VAL A 81 -3.46 -0.84 -11.03
N ALA A 82 -3.54 -2.15 -11.30
CA ALA A 82 -3.51 -2.68 -12.67
C ALA A 82 -4.66 -2.13 -13.51
N ILE A 83 -5.88 -2.12 -12.96
CA ILE A 83 -7.07 -1.55 -13.63
C ILE A 83 -6.86 -0.05 -13.90
N ALA A 84 -6.37 0.69 -12.92
CA ALA A 84 -6.14 2.13 -13.07
C ALA A 84 -5.07 2.45 -14.11
N ALA A 85 -4.00 1.66 -14.18
CA ALA A 85 -2.97 1.78 -15.20
C ALA A 85 -3.52 1.47 -16.60
N GLY A 86 -4.29 0.38 -16.74
CA GLY A 86 -4.90 -0.03 -18.02
C GLY A 86 -5.89 0.99 -18.56
N ARG A 87 -6.76 1.54 -17.71
CA ARG A 87 -7.70 2.60 -18.09
C ARG A 87 -6.98 3.85 -18.62
N ARG A 88 -5.94 4.30 -17.93
CA ARG A 88 -5.16 5.48 -18.34
C ARG A 88 -4.35 5.22 -19.62
N LEU A 89 -3.85 4.00 -19.79
CA LEU A 89 -3.21 3.59 -21.02
C LEU A 89 -4.20 3.64 -22.19
N SER A 90 -5.42 3.12 -22.00
CA SER A 90 -6.50 3.17 -22.99
C SER A 90 -6.89 4.62 -23.33
N ASP A 91 -7.08 5.47 -22.33
CA ASP A 91 -7.38 6.89 -22.52
C ASP A 91 -6.32 7.59 -23.36
N ARG A 92 -5.05 7.28 -23.12
CA ARG A 92 -3.92 7.84 -23.87
C ARG A 92 -3.88 7.36 -25.31
N LEU A 93 -4.11 6.06 -25.53
CA LEU A 93 -3.99 5.46 -26.86
C LEU A 93 -5.19 5.73 -27.78
N PHE A 94 -6.39 5.85 -27.21
CA PHE A 94 -7.64 5.82 -27.98
C PHE A 94 -8.55 7.03 -27.73
N ASN A 95 -8.35 7.78 -26.61
CA ASN A 95 -9.23 8.90 -26.25
C ASN A 95 -8.54 10.27 -26.34
N GLY A 96 -7.42 10.37 -27.05
CA GLY A 96 -6.72 11.64 -27.29
C GLY A 96 -6.04 12.28 -26.08
N MET A 97 -5.95 11.58 -24.94
CA MET A 97 -5.32 12.10 -23.72
C MET A 97 -3.81 11.80 -23.69
N SER A 98 -3.03 12.47 -24.53
CA SER A 98 -1.64 12.14 -24.84
C SER A 98 -0.69 11.99 -23.65
N ASP A 99 -0.90 12.73 -22.54
CA ASP A 99 -0.09 12.64 -21.31
C ASP A 99 -0.76 11.81 -20.19
N ARG A 100 -1.87 11.13 -20.49
CA ARG A 100 -2.58 10.34 -19.48
C ARG A 100 -1.76 9.13 -19.04
N HIS A 101 -1.44 9.07 -17.75
CA HIS A 101 -0.71 7.95 -17.13
C HIS A 101 -1.12 7.81 -15.66
N LEU A 102 -0.80 6.67 -15.04
CA LEU A 102 -0.97 6.47 -13.61
C LEU A 102 0.22 7.07 -12.86
N ASN A 103 -0.06 7.98 -11.94
CA ASN A 103 0.90 8.33 -10.90
C ASN A 103 0.84 7.27 -9.80
N TYR A 104 1.96 6.60 -9.54
CA TYR A 104 2.10 5.56 -8.53
C TYR A 104 2.39 6.10 -7.12
N ASP A 105 2.46 7.41 -6.94
CA ASP A 105 2.60 8.01 -5.61
C ASP A 105 1.30 7.90 -4.82
N ASN A 106 1.42 7.70 -3.52
CA ASN A 106 0.32 7.67 -2.58
C ASN A 106 -0.78 6.65 -2.96
N ILE A 107 -0.38 5.44 -3.35
CA ILE A 107 -1.32 4.33 -3.55
C ILE A 107 -1.77 3.83 -2.17
N PRO A 108 -3.07 3.90 -1.83
CA PRO A 108 -3.55 3.32 -0.59
C PRO A 108 -3.46 1.80 -0.64
N SER A 109 -3.12 1.20 0.49
CA SER A 109 -3.00 -0.24 0.64
C SER A 109 -3.56 -0.69 1.99
N VAL A 110 -4.19 -1.85 2.00
CA VAL A 110 -4.74 -2.46 3.21
C VAL A 110 -4.21 -3.88 3.36
N VAL A 111 -3.78 -4.21 4.58
CA VAL A 111 -3.58 -5.58 5.01
C VAL A 111 -4.83 -5.99 5.77
N PHE A 112 -5.56 -6.98 5.25
CA PHE A 112 -6.80 -7.48 5.84
C PHE A 112 -6.53 -8.47 6.99
N SER A 113 -5.73 -8.01 7.95
CA SER A 113 -5.59 -8.65 9.26
C SER A 113 -6.80 -8.33 10.15
N HIS A 114 -6.84 -8.86 11.35
CA HIS A 114 -7.87 -8.58 12.34
C HIS A 114 -7.19 -8.02 13.59
N PRO A 115 -7.25 -6.69 13.81
CA PRO A 115 -7.89 -5.65 12.98
C PRO A 115 -7.12 -5.36 11.66
N PRO A 116 -7.78 -4.75 10.65
CA PRO A 116 -7.14 -4.36 9.41
C PRO A 116 -6.14 -3.21 9.60
N ILE A 117 -5.14 -3.17 8.69
CA ILE A 117 -4.11 -2.13 8.68
C ILE A 117 -4.17 -1.40 7.35
N GLY A 118 -4.54 -0.13 7.39
CA GLY A 118 -4.58 0.76 6.23
C GLY A 118 -3.38 1.70 6.18
N THR A 119 -2.78 1.88 5.02
CA THR A 119 -1.65 2.80 4.83
C THR A 119 -1.74 3.55 3.51
N VAL A 120 -1.36 4.82 3.52
CA VAL A 120 -1.17 5.63 2.31
C VAL A 120 -0.03 6.62 2.53
N GLY A 121 0.76 6.86 1.50
CA GLY A 121 1.90 7.78 1.55
C GLY A 121 3.13 7.16 2.21
N LEU A 122 3.99 8.02 2.77
CA LEU A 122 5.29 7.64 3.31
C LEU A 122 5.17 7.10 4.74
N SER A 123 5.91 6.06 5.04
CA SER A 123 6.18 5.68 6.43
C SER A 123 7.04 6.75 7.12
N GLU A 124 7.05 6.79 8.44
CA GLU A 124 7.88 7.73 9.20
C GLU A 124 9.36 7.61 8.84
N LYS A 125 9.85 6.39 8.65
CA LYS A 125 11.23 6.14 8.24
C LYS A 125 11.55 6.75 6.87
N GLU A 126 10.66 6.60 5.90
CA GLU A 126 10.83 7.16 4.56
C GLU A 126 10.67 8.68 4.56
N ALA A 127 9.75 9.22 5.36
CA ALA A 127 9.57 10.65 5.52
C ALA A 127 10.83 11.31 6.12
N ARG A 128 11.38 10.74 7.20
CA ARG A 128 12.64 11.21 7.81
C ARG A 128 13.84 11.15 6.86
N ALA A 129 13.84 10.21 5.93
CA ALA A 129 14.91 10.11 4.93
C ALA A 129 14.77 11.16 3.80
N LYS A 130 13.56 11.65 3.52
CA LYS A 130 13.27 12.57 2.41
C LYS A 130 13.13 14.03 2.82
N PHE A 131 12.67 14.29 4.04
CA PHE A 131 12.37 15.64 4.54
C PHE A 131 13.19 15.91 5.80
N LYS A 132 13.70 17.15 5.88
CA LYS A 132 14.46 17.60 7.05
C LYS A 132 13.55 17.75 8.27
N ASP A 133 12.40 18.38 8.06
CA ASP A 133 11.45 18.70 9.11
C ASP A 133 10.12 17.97 8.84
N ILE A 134 9.77 17.08 9.75
CA ILE A 134 8.49 16.38 9.76
C ILE A 134 7.83 16.50 11.11
N LYS A 135 6.50 16.52 11.12
CA LYS A 135 5.69 16.40 12.32
C LYS A 135 4.90 15.10 12.29
N ILE A 136 4.78 14.46 13.44
CA ILE A 136 4.06 13.21 13.63
C ILE A 136 2.92 13.48 14.59
N TYR A 137 1.71 13.18 14.15
CA TYR A 137 0.51 13.20 14.96
C TYR A 137 0.02 11.76 15.12
N GLN A 138 -0.25 11.34 16.34
CA GLN A 138 -0.68 9.95 16.59
C GLN A 138 -1.61 9.87 17.79
N SER A 139 -2.57 8.96 17.71
CA SER A 139 -3.48 8.60 18.80
C SER A 139 -3.63 7.10 18.88
N SER A 140 -3.93 6.61 20.08
CA SER A 140 -4.33 5.22 20.31
C SER A 140 -5.46 5.23 21.34
N PHE A 141 -6.55 4.56 21.03
CA PHE A 141 -7.76 4.58 21.85
C PHE A 141 -8.58 3.29 21.69
N THR A 142 -9.48 3.06 22.62
CA THR A 142 -10.51 2.04 22.48
C THR A 142 -11.74 2.68 21.79
N PRO A 143 -12.17 2.17 20.62
CA PRO A 143 -13.42 2.64 19.99
C PRO A 143 -14.60 2.55 20.94
N MET A 144 -15.54 3.49 20.82
CA MET A 144 -16.72 3.53 21.70
C MET A 144 -17.55 2.25 21.63
N ALA A 145 -17.60 1.60 20.47
CA ALA A 145 -18.28 0.32 20.29
C ALA A 145 -17.70 -0.80 21.17
N ASP A 146 -16.41 -0.73 21.49
CA ASP A 146 -15.69 -1.74 22.27
C ASP A 146 -15.57 -1.37 23.75
N ALA A 147 -15.94 -0.15 24.15
CA ALA A 147 -15.69 0.38 25.48
C ALA A 147 -16.31 -0.45 26.63
N LEU A 148 -17.39 -1.17 26.34
CA LEU A 148 -18.10 -2.01 27.32
C LEU A 148 -17.83 -3.51 27.14
N LEU A 149 -16.94 -3.90 26.21
CA LEU A 149 -16.61 -5.30 25.96
C LEU A 149 -15.49 -5.79 26.90
N GLU A 150 -15.50 -7.07 27.22
CA GLU A 150 -14.42 -7.71 27.99
C GLU A 150 -13.09 -7.71 27.22
N HIS A 151 -13.16 -7.89 25.90
CA HIS A 151 -12.03 -7.85 25.00
C HIS A 151 -12.13 -6.60 24.11
N GLN A 152 -11.43 -5.55 24.53
CA GLN A 152 -11.41 -4.27 23.83
C GLN A 152 -10.34 -4.28 22.75
N MET A 153 -10.72 -4.03 21.50
CA MET A 153 -9.77 -3.82 20.41
C MET A 153 -9.28 -2.36 20.44
N GLN A 154 -7.98 -2.18 20.33
CA GLN A 154 -7.37 -0.84 20.24
C GLN A 154 -7.31 -0.40 18.79
N THR A 155 -7.62 0.86 18.55
CA THR A 155 -7.35 1.55 17.28
C THR A 155 -6.17 2.49 17.47
N ALA A 156 -5.25 2.51 16.52
CA ALA A 156 -4.16 3.47 16.48
C ALA A 156 -4.07 4.14 15.12
N LEU A 157 -3.81 5.44 15.14
CA LEU A 157 -3.77 6.30 13.97
C LEU A 157 -2.49 7.12 13.99
N LYS A 158 -1.92 7.35 12.80
CA LYS A 158 -0.73 8.19 12.64
C LYS A 158 -0.86 9.02 11.36
N LEU A 159 -0.68 10.32 11.50
CA LEU A 159 -0.43 11.24 10.38
C LEU A 159 1.03 11.67 10.38
N ILE A 160 1.60 11.78 9.20
CA ILE A 160 2.94 12.27 8.97
C ILE A 160 2.82 13.50 8.10
N CYS A 161 3.31 14.63 8.58
CA CYS A 161 3.27 15.91 7.89
C CYS A 161 4.67 16.43 7.61
N ALA A 162 4.85 17.20 6.53
CA ALA A 162 6.11 17.81 6.18
C ALA A 162 5.91 19.22 5.60
N GLY A 163 6.96 20.05 5.74
CA GLY A 163 6.96 21.43 5.27
C GLY A 163 6.28 22.39 6.24
N ASP A 164 6.40 23.69 5.98
CA ASP A 164 5.86 24.76 6.83
C ASP A 164 4.32 24.76 6.85
N ASP A 165 3.70 24.30 5.76
CA ASP A 165 2.26 24.16 5.60
C ASP A 165 1.73 22.83 6.19
N GLU A 166 2.61 22.00 6.74
CA GLU A 166 2.28 20.68 7.31
C GLU A 166 1.46 19.82 6.34
N LYS A 167 1.91 19.73 5.10
CA LYS A 167 1.30 18.85 4.11
C LYS A 167 1.29 17.41 4.60
N VAL A 168 0.14 16.76 4.56
CA VAL A 168 0.00 15.35 4.96
C VAL A 168 0.64 14.48 3.88
N ILE A 169 1.73 13.79 4.26
CA ILE A 169 2.51 12.93 3.36
C ILE A 169 2.41 11.45 3.70
N GLY A 170 1.76 11.11 4.82
CA GLY A 170 1.49 9.74 5.23
C GLY A 170 0.31 9.65 6.20
N CYS A 171 -0.51 8.61 6.03
CA CYS A 171 -1.59 8.25 6.95
C CYS A 171 -1.61 6.73 7.15
N HIS A 172 -1.58 6.31 8.40
CA HIS A 172 -1.53 4.90 8.79
C HIS A 172 -2.52 4.63 9.90
N ILE A 173 -3.31 3.59 9.73
CA ILE A 173 -4.41 3.24 10.63
C ILE A 173 -4.33 1.75 10.90
N ILE A 174 -4.44 1.35 12.16
CA ILE A 174 -4.73 -0.02 12.57
C ILE A 174 -5.96 0.00 13.47
N GLY A 175 -7.00 -0.76 13.12
CA GLY A 175 -8.26 -0.78 13.86
C GLY A 175 -9.42 -1.18 12.97
N GLU A 176 -10.55 -1.46 13.58
CA GLU A 176 -11.80 -1.77 12.86
C GLU A 176 -12.19 -0.60 11.95
N GLY A 177 -12.54 -0.89 10.69
CA GLY A 177 -12.90 0.11 9.70
C GLY A 177 -11.71 0.87 9.08
N ALA A 178 -10.45 0.51 9.40
CA ALA A 178 -9.27 1.16 8.81
C ALA A 178 -9.25 1.07 7.27
N ASP A 179 -9.74 -0.02 6.71
CA ASP A 179 -9.90 -0.29 5.28
C ASP A 179 -10.87 0.68 4.61
N GLU A 180 -12.00 0.97 5.24
CA GLU A 180 -13.00 1.90 4.73
C GLU A 180 -12.59 3.36 4.91
N MET A 181 -12.12 3.73 6.11
CA MET A 181 -11.70 5.11 6.42
C MET A 181 -10.59 5.60 5.49
N LEU A 182 -9.59 4.75 5.24
CA LEU A 182 -8.40 5.14 4.48
C LEU A 182 -8.73 5.65 3.08
N GLN A 183 -9.78 5.13 2.43
CA GLN A 183 -10.14 5.53 1.06
C GLN A 183 -10.42 7.04 0.96
N GLY A 184 -11.14 7.62 1.91
CA GLY A 184 -11.44 9.06 1.93
C GLY A 184 -10.20 9.90 2.21
N PHE A 185 -9.40 9.53 3.19
CA PHE A 185 -8.15 10.22 3.52
C PHE A 185 -7.11 10.10 2.41
N ALA A 186 -7.06 8.99 1.68
CA ALA A 186 -6.20 8.85 0.51
C ALA A 186 -6.55 9.84 -0.61
N VAL A 187 -7.83 10.15 -0.80
CA VAL A 187 -8.27 11.20 -1.74
C VAL A 187 -7.75 12.57 -1.28
N ALA A 188 -7.95 12.92 -0.01
CA ALA A 188 -7.48 14.19 0.56
C ALA A 188 -5.95 14.34 0.43
N ILE A 189 -5.18 13.30 0.77
CA ILE A 189 -3.72 13.28 0.63
C ILE A 189 -3.30 13.44 -0.82
N LYS A 190 -3.98 12.79 -1.76
CA LYS A 190 -3.69 12.92 -3.18
C LYS A 190 -3.99 14.32 -3.73
N MET A 191 -4.94 15.01 -3.13
CA MET A 191 -5.24 16.43 -3.41
C MET A 191 -4.24 17.38 -2.74
N GLY A 192 -3.39 16.89 -1.86
CA GLY A 192 -2.37 17.68 -1.16
C GLY A 192 -2.87 18.34 0.12
N ALA A 193 -3.80 17.71 0.82
CA ALA A 193 -4.35 18.21 2.08
C ALA A 193 -3.25 18.52 3.12
N THR A 194 -3.43 19.60 3.86
CA THR A 194 -2.59 20.00 4.99
C THR A 194 -3.23 19.60 6.32
N LYS A 195 -2.43 19.61 7.39
CA LYS A 195 -2.92 19.33 8.75
C LYS A 195 -3.99 20.34 9.16
N SER A 196 -3.79 21.62 8.86
CA SER A 196 -4.76 22.68 9.13
C SER A 196 -6.11 22.40 8.46
N GLN A 197 -6.12 21.94 7.21
CA GLN A 197 -7.37 21.60 6.52
C GLN A 197 -8.09 20.40 7.14
N LEU A 198 -7.37 19.43 7.69
CA LEU A 198 -7.97 18.36 8.46
C LEU A 198 -8.56 18.90 9.77
N ASP A 199 -7.83 19.77 10.49
CA ASP A 199 -8.27 20.37 11.75
C ASP A 199 -9.50 21.28 11.59
N ASP A 200 -9.65 21.93 10.45
CA ASP A 200 -10.80 22.77 10.11
C ASP A 200 -12.04 21.95 9.68
N THR A 201 -11.85 20.64 9.49
CA THR A 201 -12.97 19.76 9.12
C THR A 201 -13.77 19.36 10.35
N VAL A 202 -15.09 19.56 10.31
CA VAL A 202 -15.97 19.16 11.42
C VAL A 202 -15.99 17.64 11.53
N ALA A 203 -15.71 17.15 12.74
CA ALA A 203 -15.70 15.71 13.03
C ALA A 203 -17.11 15.10 13.02
N ILE A 204 -17.20 13.83 12.62
CA ILE A 204 -18.43 13.04 12.74
C ILE A 204 -18.34 12.21 14.02
N HIS A 205 -19.06 12.63 15.05
CA HIS A 205 -19.07 11.94 16.34
C HIS A 205 -20.33 11.07 16.51
N PRO A 206 -20.22 9.82 17.04
CA PRO A 206 -18.98 9.12 17.40
C PRO A 206 -18.48 8.23 16.27
N THR A 207 -17.25 8.43 15.80
CA THR A 207 -16.61 7.55 14.82
C THR A 207 -15.11 7.43 15.10
N SER A 208 -14.47 6.35 14.68
CA SER A 208 -13.00 6.25 14.75
C SER A 208 -12.30 7.19 13.77
N SER A 209 -12.95 7.56 12.66
CA SER A 209 -12.35 8.45 11.66
C SER A 209 -12.24 9.91 12.11
N GLU A 210 -13.06 10.33 13.09
CA GLU A 210 -12.98 11.69 13.65
C GLU A 210 -11.62 11.98 14.28
N GLU A 211 -10.96 10.96 14.81
CA GLU A 211 -9.64 11.10 15.39
C GLU A 211 -8.60 11.63 14.40
N LEU A 212 -8.72 11.33 13.09
CA LEU A 212 -7.81 11.86 12.07
C LEU A 212 -7.96 13.36 11.82
N VAL A 213 -9.10 13.95 12.15
CA VAL A 213 -9.34 15.40 12.05
C VAL A 213 -9.24 16.11 13.40
N THR A 214 -9.07 15.38 14.50
CA THR A 214 -8.93 15.94 15.85
C THR A 214 -7.54 15.70 16.47
N LEU A 215 -6.62 15.00 15.80
CA LEU A 215 -5.23 14.81 16.27
C LEU A 215 -4.53 16.14 16.57
N ARG A 216 -3.84 16.20 17.72
CA ARG A 216 -3.07 17.38 18.16
C ARG A 216 -1.62 16.97 18.48
#